data_0e76c5f7b029769ed00bc00619079075
#
_entry.id   0e76c5f7b029769ed00bc00619079075
#
_cell.length_a   1.000
_cell.length_b   1.000
_cell.length_c   1.000
_cell.angle_alpha   90.00
_cell.angle_beta   90.00
_cell.angle_gamma   90.00
#
_symmetry.space_group_name_H-M   'P 1'
#
loop_
_entity.id
_entity.type
_entity.pdbx_description
1 polymer ?
#
loop_
_entity_poly.entity_id
_entity_poly.type
_entity_poly.pdbx_seq_one_letter_code
_entity_poly.pdbx_strand_id
1 'polypeptide(L)'
;MHSKLFLVSFTLLVCLLFTACAAKKEFKESFDTEKPWVEQLAQLPLYPDLNKLIPLAVQTSTDYKHAIDPESISIGDDGVLRFTLVSRSSLGALNITHEGIRCETNERKLYAIGRDDKTWSRPRTSEWQSLDFVKQFYAQRELSKNLLCPDKQIIGTKEEAIKVLKEGKNPTIFRFVR
;
A
#
# COMPACT_ATOMS: atom_id res chain seq x y z
N MET A 1 -16.80 72.72 -29.81
CA MET A 1 -16.59 72.19 -28.41
C MET A 1 -17.33 70.87 -28.15
N HIS A 2 -18.42 70.59 -28.86
CA HIS A 2 -19.21 69.33 -28.65
C HIS A 2 -18.58 68.04 -29.18
N SER A 3 -17.72 68.11 -30.23
CA SER A 3 -17.10 66.94 -30.84
C SER A 3 -16.09 66.24 -29.92
N LYS A 4 -15.32 66.96 -29.11
CA LYS A 4 -14.36 66.41 -28.16
C LYS A 4 -15.03 65.74 -26.97
N LEU A 5 -16.16 66.20 -26.55
CA LEU A 5 -16.96 65.64 -25.44
C LEU A 5 -17.57 64.29 -25.86
N PHE A 6 -18.00 64.14 -27.10
CA PHE A 6 -18.53 62.89 -27.63
C PHE A 6 -17.44 61.79 -27.76
N LEU A 7 -16.23 62.16 -28.17
CA LEU A 7 -15.11 61.20 -28.26
C LEU A 7 -14.66 60.69 -26.90
N VAL A 8 -14.61 61.52 -25.87
CA VAL A 8 -14.23 61.13 -24.50
C VAL A 8 -15.30 60.24 -23.88
N SER A 9 -16.59 60.54 -24.12
CA SER A 9 -17.67 59.71 -23.61
C SER A 9 -17.75 58.35 -24.28
N PHE A 10 -17.41 58.26 -25.56
CA PHE A 10 -17.39 56.99 -26.30
C PHE A 10 -16.20 56.10 -25.91
N THR A 11 -15.01 56.70 -25.67
CA THR A 11 -13.85 55.93 -25.16
C THR A 11 -14.06 55.41 -23.74
N LEU A 12 -14.73 56.16 -22.87
CA LEU A 12 -15.05 55.70 -21.52
C LEU A 12 -16.03 54.52 -21.52
N LEU A 13 -17.00 54.51 -22.42
CA LEU A 13 -17.99 53.43 -22.56
C LEU A 13 -17.34 52.14 -23.11
N VAL A 14 -16.37 52.25 -24.02
CA VAL A 14 -15.67 51.12 -24.58
C VAL A 14 -14.74 50.46 -23.56
N CYS A 15 -14.12 51.21 -22.64
CA CYS A 15 -13.27 50.66 -21.57
C CYS A 15 -14.06 49.86 -20.51
N LEU A 16 -15.34 50.17 -20.30
CA LEU A 16 -16.20 49.48 -19.36
C LEU A 16 -16.66 48.08 -19.83
N LEU A 17 -16.53 47.78 -21.12
CA LEU A 17 -16.94 46.51 -21.71
C LEU A 17 -15.88 45.41 -21.58
N PHE A 18 -14.64 45.74 -21.22
CA PHE A 18 -13.54 44.79 -21.14
C PHE A 18 -13.28 44.21 -19.72
N THR A 19 -14.04 44.60 -18.70
CA THR A 19 -13.86 44.12 -17.34
C THR A 19 -14.70 42.89 -16.98
N ALA A 20 -15.30 42.21 -17.96
CA ALA A 20 -15.89 40.91 -17.73
C ALA A 20 -14.80 39.85 -17.58
N CYS A 21 -14.06 39.86 -16.48
CA CYS A 21 -13.33 38.69 -16.01
C CYS A 21 -14.35 37.60 -15.74
N ALA A 22 -14.52 36.68 -16.69
CA ALA A 22 -15.23 35.44 -16.46
C ALA A 22 -14.47 34.68 -15.38
N ALA A 23 -14.97 34.72 -14.15
CA ALA A 23 -14.50 33.80 -13.09
C ALA A 23 -14.72 32.38 -13.60
N LYS A 24 -13.62 31.71 -13.92
CA LYS A 24 -13.62 30.30 -14.31
C LYS A 24 -14.15 29.54 -13.09
N LYS A 25 -15.43 29.19 -13.12
CA LYS A 25 -16.02 28.29 -12.12
C LYS A 25 -15.31 26.97 -12.32
N GLU A 26 -14.36 26.63 -11.44
CA GLU A 26 -13.85 25.27 -11.36
C GLU A 26 -15.04 24.33 -11.09
N PHE A 27 -15.34 23.55 -12.10
CA PHE A 27 -16.34 22.48 -11.97
C PHE A 27 -15.69 21.40 -11.09
N LYS A 28 -15.96 21.42 -9.80
CA LYS A 28 -15.67 20.30 -8.91
C LYS A 28 -16.70 19.23 -9.17
N GLU A 29 -16.32 18.20 -9.89
CA GLU A 29 -17.14 16.98 -9.96
C GLU A 29 -17.39 16.50 -8.53
N SER A 30 -18.65 16.21 -8.22
CA SER A 30 -19.04 15.76 -6.86
C SER A 30 -18.51 14.34 -6.55
N PHE A 31 -17.77 13.72 -7.46
CA PHE A 31 -17.07 12.46 -7.29
C PHE A 31 -15.61 12.62 -6.80
N ASP A 32 -15.05 13.83 -6.82
CA ASP A 32 -13.66 14.10 -6.40
C ASP A 32 -13.48 14.28 -4.88
N THR A 33 -14.46 13.94 -4.07
CA THR A 33 -14.26 13.84 -2.63
C THR A 33 -13.83 12.43 -2.24
N GLU A 34 -12.74 11.93 -2.81
CA GLU A 34 -12.06 10.79 -2.23
C GLU A 34 -11.68 11.17 -0.80
N LYS A 35 -12.29 10.49 0.17
CA LYS A 35 -11.90 10.67 1.57
C LYS A 35 -10.42 10.33 1.68
N PRO A 36 -9.60 11.16 2.32
CA PRO A 36 -8.21 10.83 2.54
C PRO A 36 -8.11 9.44 3.16
N TRP A 37 -7.24 8.59 2.60
CA TRP A 37 -6.99 7.28 3.15
C TRP A 37 -6.49 7.40 4.60
N VAL A 38 -7.07 6.62 5.50
CA VAL A 38 -6.69 6.60 6.92
C VAL A 38 -6.32 5.17 7.30
N GLU A 39 -5.10 5.00 7.78
CA GLU A 39 -4.62 3.71 8.25
C GLU A 39 -5.32 3.31 9.55
N GLN A 40 -5.79 2.08 9.62
CA GLN A 40 -6.28 1.50 10.87
C GLN A 40 -5.11 1.15 11.81
N LEU A 41 -5.33 1.34 13.10
CA LEU A 41 -4.34 0.98 14.11
C LEU A 41 -4.03 -0.52 14.03
N ALA A 42 -2.77 -0.87 13.73
CA ALA A 42 -2.33 -2.26 13.68
C ALA A 42 -2.34 -2.86 15.09
N GLN A 43 -3.09 -3.94 15.27
CA GLN A 43 -3.03 -4.76 16.48
C GLN A 43 -1.91 -5.78 16.31
N LEU A 44 -1.01 -5.84 17.29
CA LEU A 44 0.07 -6.82 17.28
C LEU A 44 -0.50 -8.21 17.58
N PRO A 45 -0.19 -9.21 16.76
CA PRO A 45 -0.62 -10.59 17.00
C PRO A 45 0.14 -11.22 18.17
N LEU A 46 -0.29 -12.40 18.58
CA LEU A 46 0.54 -13.26 19.42
C LEU A 46 1.87 -13.54 18.72
N TYR A 47 2.90 -13.82 19.51
CA TYR A 47 4.20 -14.21 18.95
C TYR A 47 4.06 -15.53 18.18
N PRO A 48 4.67 -15.67 16.98
CA PRO A 48 4.43 -16.81 16.09
C PRO A 48 4.90 -18.13 16.67
N ASP A 49 4.12 -19.19 16.44
CA ASP A 49 4.56 -20.57 16.66
C ASP A 49 5.40 -21.03 15.46
N LEU A 50 6.69 -21.17 15.66
CA LEU A 50 7.64 -21.51 14.60
C LEU A 50 7.40 -22.90 13.97
N ASN A 51 6.57 -23.74 14.57
CA ASN A 51 6.21 -25.06 14.03
C ASN A 51 4.99 -25.02 13.11
N LYS A 52 4.25 -23.90 13.07
CA LYS A 52 3.01 -23.75 12.29
C LYS A 52 3.12 -22.80 11.12
N LEU A 53 4.32 -22.38 10.79
CA LEU A 53 4.55 -21.41 9.72
C LEU A 53 4.29 -22.03 8.34
N ILE A 54 3.81 -21.20 7.42
CA ILE A 54 3.68 -21.55 6.00
C ILE A 54 4.96 -21.10 5.29
N PRO A 55 5.75 -22.03 4.70
CA PRO A 55 6.94 -21.66 3.94
C PRO A 55 6.57 -20.79 2.75
N LEU A 56 7.35 -19.73 2.53
CA LEU A 56 7.22 -18.84 1.38
C LEU A 56 8.36 -19.10 0.40
N ALA A 57 8.01 -19.57 -0.79
CA ALA A 57 8.97 -19.72 -1.88
C ALA A 57 9.29 -18.35 -2.48
N VAL A 58 10.51 -17.88 -2.29
CA VAL A 58 10.99 -16.62 -2.84
C VAL A 58 12.17 -16.90 -3.77
N GLN A 59 12.06 -16.46 -5.01
CA GLN A 59 13.19 -16.52 -5.95
C GLN A 59 14.16 -15.39 -5.62
N THR A 60 15.23 -15.73 -4.93
CA THR A 60 16.25 -14.78 -4.52
C THR A 60 17.63 -15.45 -4.58
N SER A 61 18.66 -14.63 -4.76
CA SER A 61 20.06 -15.04 -4.64
C SER A 61 20.55 -15.13 -3.18
N THR A 62 19.67 -14.92 -2.20
CA THR A 62 20.04 -14.97 -0.78
C THR A 62 19.66 -16.32 -0.17
N ASP A 63 20.47 -16.78 0.81
CA ASP A 63 20.25 -18.04 1.53
C ASP A 63 19.17 -17.95 2.64
N TYR A 64 18.39 -16.88 2.63
CA TYR A 64 17.28 -16.72 3.59
C TYR A 64 16.10 -17.59 3.22
N LYS A 65 15.59 -18.33 4.20
CA LYS A 65 14.29 -19.01 4.12
C LYS A 65 13.24 -18.14 4.78
N HIS A 66 12.14 -17.92 4.06
CA HIS A 66 11.03 -17.10 4.52
C HIS A 66 9.80 -17.96 4.83
N ALA A 67 9.03 -17.55 5.82
CA ALA A 67 7.76 -18.18 6.16
C ALA A 67 6.79 -17.16 6.75
N ILE A 68 5.49 -17.43 6.64
CA ILE A 68 4.41 -16.58 7.17
C ILE A 68 3.72 -17.32 8.31
N ASP A 69 3.43 -16.60 9.38
CA ASP A 69 2.55 -17.09 10.43
C ASP A 69 1.08 -16.91 10.01
N PRO A 70 0.34 -18.00 9.73
CA PRO A 70 -1.04 -17.93 9.28
C PRO A 70 -1.99 -17.28 10.29
N GLU A 71 -1.70 -17.41 11.59
CA GLU A 71 -2.56 -16.85 12.64
C GLU A 71 -2.48 -15.32 12.69
N SER A 72 -1.36 -14.76 12.28
CA SER A 72 -1.12 -13.32 12.27
C SER A 72 -1.76 -12.58 11.09
N ILE A 73 -2.28 -13.30 10.09
CA ILE A 73 -2.86 -12.69 8.88
C ILE A 73 -4.15 -11.97 9.23
N SER A 74 -4.23 -10.70 8.86
CA SER A 74 -5.45 -9.90 8.94
C SER A 74 -5.58 -8.97 7.74
N ILE A 75 -6.81 -8.72 7.33
CA ILE A 75 -7.18 -7.82 6.24
C ILE A 75 -8.03 -6.71 6.86
N GLY A 76 -7.51 -5.48 6.80
CA GLY A 76 -8.22 -4.33 7.33
C GLY A 76 -9.13 -3.67 6.29
N ASP A 77 -10.18 -2.99 6.77
CA ASP A 77 -11.04 -2.17 5.91
C ASP A 77 -10.30 -0.98 5.28
N ASP A 78 -9.09 -0.70 5.76
CA ASP A 78 -8.15 0.26 5.18
C ASP A 78 -7.40 -0.28 3.96
N GLY A 79 -7.70 -1.49 3.51
CA GLY A 79 -7.05 -2.14 2.37
C GLY A 79 -5.62 -2.59 2.66
N VAL A 80 -5.26 -2.74 3.93
CA VAL A 80 -3.94 -3.23 4.36
C VAL A 80 -4.01 -4.70 4.77
N LEU A 81 -3.19 -5.51 4.14
CA LEU A 81 -2.91 -6.88 4.55
C LEU A 81 -1.79 -6.86 5.59
N ARG A 82 -2.05 -7.35 6.80
CA ARG A 82 -1.05 -7.44 7.88
C ARG A 82 -0.70 -8.90 8.15
N PHE A 83 0.58 -9.17 8.42
CA PHE A 83 1.09 -10.53 8.63
C PHE A 83 2.42 -10.51 9.40
N THR A 84 2.78 -11.65 9.98
CA THR A 84 4.10 -11.86 10.56
C THR A 84 4.96 -12.67 9.59
N LEU A 85 6.09 -12.08 9.21
CA LEU A 85 7.13 -12.71 8.40
C LEU A 85 8.25 -13.22 9.30
N VAL A 86 8.62 -14.46 9.12
CA VAL A 86 9.78 -15.10 9.76
C VAL A 86 10.83 -15.36 8.68
N SER A 87 11.98 -14.76 8.81
CA SER A 87 13.13 -14.94 7.91
C SER A 87 14.25 -15.61 8.68
N ARG A 88 14.72 -16.77 8.19
CA ARG A 88 15.80 -17.53 8.77
C ARG A 88 17.02 -17.50 7.88
N SER A 89 18.17 -17.09 8.40
CA SER A 89 19.44 -17.17 7.67
C SER A 89 19.96 -18.60 7.58
N SER A 90 20.94 -18.84 6.71
CA SER A 90 21.65 -20.13 6.61
C SER A 90 22.32 -20.55 7.92
N LEU A 91 22.73 -19.58 8.73
CA LEU A 91 23.32 -19.83 10.07
C LEU A 91 22.27 -20.00 11.18
N GLY A 92 20.98 -19.96 10.85
CA GLY A 92 19.90 -20.19 11.80
C GLY A 92 19.39 -18.94 12.52
N ALA A 93 19.99 -17.76 12.32
CA ALA A 93 19.50 -16.53 12.92
C ALA A 93 18.09 -16.20 12.41
N LEU A 94 17.20 -15.80 13.31
CA LEU A 94 15.83 -15.44 13.02
C LEU A 94 15.67 -13.94 12.97
N ASN A 95 14.94 -13.46 11.98
CA ASN A 95 14.39 -12.13 11.93
C ASN A 95 12.87 -12.26 11.81
N ILE A 96 12.15 -11.81 12.83
CA ILE A 96 10.70 -11.91 12.92
C ILE A 96 10.15 -10.49 12.88
N THR A 97 9.26 -10.22 11.93
CA THR A 97 8.68 -8.89 11.74
C THR A 97 7.16 -8.98 11.58
N HIS A 98 6.43 -8.05 12.18
CA HIS A 98 5.02 -7.82 11.87
C HIS A 98 4.92 -6.65 10.91
N GLU A 99 4.35 -6.91 9.73
CA GLU A 99 4.36 -5.99 8.61
C GLU A 99 2.97 -5.82 8.01
N GLY A 100 2.78 -4.74 7.25
CA GLY A 100 1.63 -4.53 6.39
C GLY A 100 2.02 -4.31 4.95
N ILE A 101 1.15 -4.75 4.02
CA ILE A 101 1.22 -4.41 2.61
C ILE A 101 -0.07 -3.70 2.23
N ARG A 102 0.04 -2.50 1.67
CA ARG A 102 -1.03 -1.78 0.99
C ARG A 102 -0.97 -2.13 -0.49
N CYS A 103 -1.89 -2.98 -0.93
CA CYS A 103 -1.87 -3.53 -2.29
C CYS A 103 -2.02 -2.44 -3.36
N GLU A 104 -2.92 -1.47 -3.14
CA GLU A 104 -3.23 -0.39 -4.07
C GLU A 104 -1.99 0.42 -4.47
N THR A 105 -1.16 0.78 -3.50
CA THR A 105 0.05 1.60 -3.71
C THR A 105 1.33 0.78 -3.86
N ASN A 106 1.26 -0.56 -3.65
CA ASN A 106 2.41 -1.47 -3.64
C ASN A 106 3.47 -1.03 -2.63
N GLU A 107 3.03 -0.72 -1.41
CA GLU A 107 3.88 -0.28 -0.31
C GLU A 107 3.85 -1.27 0.84
N ARG A 108 4.92 -1.31 1.60
CA ARG A 108 5.01 -2.05 2.85
C ARG A 108 5.24 -1.12 4.04
N LYS A 109 4.84 -1.56 5.22
CA LYS A 109 5.14 -0.90 6.50
C LYS A 109 5.57 -1.91 7.54
N LEU A 110 6.56 -1.55 8.35
CA LEU A 110 7.01 -2.35 9.48
C LEU A 110 6.34 -1.84 10.75
N TYR A 111 5.54 -2.68 11.40
CA TYR A 111 4.85 -2.33 12.64
C TYR A 111 5.61 -2.74 13.88
N ALA A 112 6.23 -3.95 13.86
CA ALA A 112 6.97 -4.46 15.01
C ALA A 112 8.07 -5.44 14.60
N ILE A 113 9.03 -5.60 15.50
CA ILE A 113 10.15 -6.53 15.41
C ILE A 113 10.05 -7.50 16.59
N GLY A 114 10.07 -8.80 16.31
CA GLY A 114 10.07 -9.85 17.30
C GLY A 114 11.44 -9.97 17.98
N ARG A 115 11.43 -10.19 19.29
CA ARG A 115 12.62 -10.36 20.12
C ARG A 115 12.77 -11.82 20.56
N ASP A 116 13.94 -12.19 21.02
CA ASP A 116 14.27 -13.55 21.49
C ASP A 116 13.44 -13.97 22.73
N ASP A 117 13.03 -12.98 23.54
CA ASP A 117 12.15 -13.18 24.70
C ASP A 117 10.67 -13.34 24.31
N LYS A 118 10.37 -13.46 23.01
CA LYS A 118 9.02 -13.58 22.43
C LYS A 118 8.13 -12.35 22.65
N THR A 119 8.72 -11.19 22.82
CA THR A 119 8.01 -9.91 22.87
C THR A 119 8.16 -9.14 21.58
N TRP A 120 7.30 -8.15 21.38
CA TRP A 120 7.37 -7.22 20.25
C TRP A 120 8.04 -5.92 20.65
N SER A 121 8.90 -5.40 19.79
CA SER A 121 9.48 -4.06 19.92
C SER A 121 9.09 -3.18 18.75
N ARG A 122 8.94 -1.88 19.00
CA ARG A 122 8.68 -0.90 17.94
C ARG A 122 9.94 -0.64 17.12
N PRO A 123 9.84 -0.55 15.78
CA PRO A 123 10.94 -0.13 14.94
C PRO A 123 11.24 1.37 15.18
N ARG A 124 12.45 1.81 14.83
CA ARG A 124 12.82 3.24 14.90
C ARG A 124 12.01 4.09 13.93
N THR A 125 11.72 3.54 12.74
CA THR A 125 10.92 4.16 11.69
C THR A 125 9.84 3.18 11.28
N SER A 126 8.60 3.67 11.14
CA SER A 126 7.44 2.89 10.74
C SER A 126 6.67 3.67 9.67
N GLU A 127 7.34 3.90 8.56
CA GLU A 127 6.79 4.62 7.41
C GLU A 127 6.45 3.65 6.29
N TRP A 128 5.51 4.03 5.44
CA TRP A 128 5.20 3.29 4.22
C TRP A 128 6.37 3.42 3.25
N GLN A 129 6.81 2.30 2.71
CA GLN A 129 7.95 2.19 1.80
C GLN A 129 7.53 1.43 0.55
N SER A 130 7.81 2.01 -0.62
CA SER A 130 7.53 1.36 -1.90
C SER A 130 8.25 0.01 -2.00
N LEU A 131 7.55 -0.99 -2.52
CA LEU A 131 8.11 -2.28 -2.88
C LEU A 131 8.73 -2.27 -4.30
N ASP A 132 8.48 -1.20 -5.07
CA ASP A 132 9.09 -1.03 -6.38
C ASP A 132 10.58 -0.69 -6.23
N PHE A 133 11.42 -1.31 -7.04
CA PHE A 133 12.86 -1.03 -7.15
C PHE A 133 13.73 -1.33 -5.90
N VAL A 134 13.15 -1.75 -4.77
CA VAL A 134 13.91 -2.06 -3.56
C VAL A 134 14.30 -3.53 -3.53
N LYS A 135 15.57 -3.83 -3.82
CA LYS A 135 16.07 -5.21 -3.94
C LYS A 135 15.97 -6.04 -2.67
N GLN A 136 16.02 -5.41 -1.48
CA GLN A 136 16.05 -6.12 -0.20
C GLN A 136 14.69 -6.69 0.27
N PHE A 137 13.57 -6.31 -0.34
CA PHE A 137 12.23 -6.74 0.06
C PHE A 137 11.70 -7.88 -0.82
N TYR A 138 12.51 -8.92 -1.04
CA TYR A 138 12.13 -10.04 -1.91
C TYR A 138 10.85 -10.75 -1.45
N ALA A 139 10.76 -11.09 -0.16
CA ALA A 139 9.61 -11.78 0.40
C ALA A 139 8.33 -10.92 0.30
N GLN A 140 8.40 -9.65 0.65
CA GLN A 140 7.26 -8.73 0.57
C GLN A 140 6.82 -8.50 -0.88
N ARG A 141 7.76 -8.41 -1.81
CA ARG A 141 7.43 -8.29 -3.23
C ARG A 141 6.78 -9.54 -3.78
N GLU A 142 7.25 -10.73 -3.36
CA GLU A 142 6.62 -11.99 -3.74
C GLU A 142 5.18 -12.05 -3.22
N LEU A 143 4.97 -11.69 -1.95
CA LEU A 143 3.65 -11.61 -1.35
C LEU A 143 2.73 -10.64 -2.09
N SER A 144 3.23 -9.42 -2.36
CA SER A 144 2.45 -8.41 -3.05
C SER A 144 2.14 -8.80 -4.49
N LYS A 145 3.16 -9.12 -5.27
CA LYS A 145 3.04 -9.20 -6.72
C LYS A 145 2.43 -10.51 -7.21
N ASN A 146 2.81 -11.62 -6.56
CA ASN A 146 2.51 -12.96 -7.07
C ASN A 146 1.47 -13.71 -6.24
N LEU A 147 1.17 -13.28 -5.02
CA LEU A 147 0.35 -14.06 -4.11
C LEU A 147 -0.89 -13.31 -3.60
N LEU A 148 -0.72 -12.22 -2.88
CA LEU A 148 -1.78 -11.64 -2.05
C LEU A 148 -2.40 -10.34 -2.57
N CYS A 149 -1.76 -9.69 -3.57
CA CYS A 149 -2.26 -8.44 -4.16
C CYS A 149 -2.37 -8.54 -5.71
N PRO A 150 -3.10 -9.51 -6.27
CA PRO A 150 -3.27 -9.59 -7.72
C PRO A 150 -3.84 -8.28 -8.26
N ASP A 151 -3.22 -7.75 -9.31
CA ASP A 151 -3.63 -6.49 -9.95
C ASP A 151 -3.81 -5.32 -8.98
N LYS A 152 -2.96 -5.25 -7.94
CA LYS A 152 -3.01 -4.27 -6.86
C LYS A 152 -4.26 -4.33 -5.99
N GLN A 153 -5.04 -5.39 -6.09
CA GLN A 153 -6.22 -5.62 -5.27
C GLN A 153 -5.87 -6.55 -4.12
N ILE A 154 -6.35 -6.22 -2.93
CA ILE A 154 -6.15 -7.07 -1.76
C ILE A 154 -7.00 -8.34 -1.89
N ILE A 155 -6.43 -9.48 -1.49
CA ILE A 155 -7.16 -10.74 -1.41
C ILE A 155 -8.32 -10.64 -0.42
N GLY A 156 -9.45 -11.31 -0.72
CA GLY A 156 -10.72 -11.06 -0.04
C GLY A 156 -10.79 -11.50 1.42
N THR A 157 -10.18 -12.65 1.77
CA THR A 157 -10.30 -13.22 3.13
C THR A 157 -8.98 -13.79 3.63
N LYS A 158 -8.86 -13.94 4.97
CA LYS A 158 -7.73 -14.61 5.61
C LYS A 158 -7.58 -16.06 5.12
N GLU A 159 -8.69 -16.78 4.98
CA GLU A 159 -8.72 -18.17 4.54
C GLU A 159 -8.20 -18.31 3.10
N GLU A 160 -8.58 -17.39 2.25
CA GLU A 160 -8.09 -17.32 0.87
C GLU A 160 -6.59 -17.02 0.84
N ALA A 161 -6.13 -16.07 1.64
CA ALA A 161 -4.71 -15.76 1.78
C ALA A 161 -3.89 -16.98 2.23
N ILE A 162 -4.37 -17.70 3.24
CA ILE A 162 -3.74 -18.95 3.72
C ILE A 162 -3.69 -20.02 2.63
N LYS A 163 -4.78 -20.17 1.86
CA LYS A 163 -4.84 -21.12 0.75
C LYS A 163 -3.81 -20.78 -0.32
N VAL A 164 -3.77 -19.53 -0.77
CA VAL A 164 -2.82 -19.05 -1.78
C VAL A 164 -1.37 -19.25 -1.32
N LEU A 165 -1.06 -18.94 -0.06
CA LEU A 165 0.26 -19.14 0.51
C LEU A 165 0.67 -20.63 0.53
N LYS A 166 -0.24 -21.53 0.89
CA LYS A 166 0.01 -22.98 0.90
C LYS A 166 0.20 -23.56 -0.50
N GLU A 167 -0.54 -23.06 -1.47
CA GLU A 167 -0.44 -23.47 -2.88
C GLU A 167 0.76 -22.83 -3.60
N GLY A 168 1.33 -21.75 -3.05
CA GLY A 168 2.43 -21.01 -3.64
C GLY A 168 2.08 -20.32 -4.97
N LYS A 169 0.79 -20.13 -5.25
CA LYS A 169 0.28 -19.49 -6.48
C LYS A 169 -1.09 -18.87 -6.25
N ASN A 170 -1.33 -17.73 -6.90
CA ASN A 170 -2.65 -17.12 -6.94
C ASN A 170 -3.36 -17.50 -8.25
N PRO A 171 -4.49 -18.18 -8.21
CA PRO A 171 -5.22 -18.61 -9.43
C PRO A 171 -5.76 -17.44 -10.25
N THR A 172 -5.96 -16.27 -9.66
CA THR A 172 -6.47 -15.08 -10.34
C THR A 172 -5.44 -14.50 -11.31
N ILE A 173 -4.15 -14.54 -10.97
CA ILE A 173 -3.06 -14.02 -11.81
C ILE A 173 -2.96 -14.80 -13.13
N PHE A 174 -3.29 -16.09 -13.15
CA PHE A 174 -3.16 -16.94 -14.32
C PHE A 174 -4.39 -16.89 -15.28
N ARG A 175 -5.45 -16.17 -14.96
CA ARG A 175 -6.63 -16.06 -15.83
C ARG A 175 -6.42 -15.14 -17.04
N PHE A 176 -5.45 -14.25 -17.01
CA PHE A 176 -5.19 -13.26 -18.05
C PHE A 176 -4.07 -13.63 -19.04
N VAL A 177 -3.49 -14.82 -18.92
CA VAL A 177 -2.41 -15.31 -19.81
C VAL A 177 -2.96 -16.42 -20.74
N ARG A 178 -4.08 -16.15 -21.40
CA ARG A 178 -4.60 -16.99 -22.52
C ARG A 178 -4.95 -16.12 -23.70
#